data_4e2b1e0d9899a891dcb2627b1df05d11
#
_entry.id   4e2b1e0d9899a891dcb2627b1df05d11
#
_cell.length_a   1.000
_cell.length_b   1.000
_cell.length_c   1.000
_cell.angle_alpha   90.00
_cell.angle_beta   90.00
_cell.angle_gamma   90.00
#
_symmetry.space_group_name_H-M   'P 1'
#
loop_
_entity.id
_entity.type
_entity.pdbx_description
1 polymer ?
#
loop_
_entity_poly.entity_id
_entity_poly.type
_entity_poly.pdbx_seq_one_letter_code
_entity_poly.pdbx_strand_id
1 'polypeptide(L)'
;MNTPRIRLVHCDTLSCEPILRRMPDGSLLCVSQCGDVYEPAPGNRVYAFRSSDNGDSWEPNGLVYPESGEAVYCTEVMVLDGVISAFLQVHTGRFLNMRCVVMQSRDSGRTWTDAGAPPFYPTFCFVRGMVPLKNGEILLPCMHFPVSEEENARLLLASRGIEDPRRQKAVWDANIDHVGNDVLFSADRGKTFQRFAGPWIAIKGDTGRGWAWSEPTVAQLSDGTLVMLLRVDGSGCLWRSESKDNGRTWTEAVRTDIPNPGNKPKLIPMPDGRIALIHTPVIENGPRLRPAPLSGLEARYPLSLWVSDDDMRSFKDRRVIADFPGSYCYPDGFFENGHILFTIEINRHEILFFDCEM
;
A
#
# COMPACT_ATOMS: atom_id res chain seq x y z
N MET A 1 12.85 2.34 -26.47
CA MET A 1 11.92 1.89 -25.40
C MET A 1 10.66 2.70 -25.56
N ASN A 2 9.50 2.05 -25.50
CA ASN A 2 8.24 2.76 -25.68
C ASN A 2 7.92 3.63 -24.46
N THR A 3 7.38 4.82 -24.70
CA THR A 3 6.88 5.70 -23.63
C THR A 3 5.70 5.00 -22.95
N PRO A 4 5.60 5.01 -21.61
CA PRO A 4 4.47 4.42 -20.91
C PRO A 4 3.14 5.01 -21.40
N ARG A 5 2.12 4.19 -21.54
CA ARG A 5 0.76 4.66 -21.72
C ARG A 5 0.22 5.11 -20.39
N ILE A 6 -0.24 6.36 -20.29
CA ILE A 6 -0.76 6.96 -19.07
C ILE A 6 -2.21 7.36 -19.27
N ARG A 7 -3.10 7.03 -18.33
CA ARG A 7 -4.52 7.40 -18.36
C ARG A 7 -4.97 7.89 -16.99
N LEU A 8 -5.86 8.86 -16.98
CA LEU A 8 -6.56 9.28 -15.76
C LEU A 8 -7.60 8.23 -15.38
N VAL A 9 -7.55 7.73 -14.16
CA VAL A 9 -8.57 6.85 -13.58
C VAL A 9 -9.64 7.69 -12.89
N HIS A 10 -9.21 8.62 -12.03
CA HIS A 10 -10.10 9.46 -11.24
C HIS A 10 -9.38 10.73 -10.75
N CYS A 11 -10.16 11.77 -10.50
CA CYS A 11 -9.69 13.02 -9.90
C CYS A 11 -10.78 13.56 -8.95
N ASP A 12 -10.38 13.88 -7.71
CA ASP A 12 -11.26 14.47 -6.69
C ASP A 12 -10.44 15.36 -5.74
N THR A 13 -11.09 15.99 -4.78
CA THR A 13 -10.44 16.77 -3.70
C THR A 13 -9.42 15.93 -2.92
N LEU A 14 -9.74 14.68 -2.65
CA LEU A 14 -8.81 13.63 -2.22
C LEU A 14 -9.04 12.38 -3.07
N SER A 15 -7.97 11.85 -3.66
CA SER A 15 -7.92 10.54 -4.31
C SER A 15 -6.56 9.92 -4.01
N CYS A 16 -6.53 8.87 -3.21
CA CYS A 16 -5.27 8.31 -2.72
C CYS A 16 -5.30 6.80 -2.49
N GLU A 17 -4.10 6.24 -2.35
CA GLU A 17 -3.83 4.83 -2.10
C GLU A 17 -4.55 3.87 -3.06
N PRO A 18 -4.37 4.02 -4.39
CA PRO A 18 -5.02 3.16 -5.36
C PRO A 18 -4.45 1.74 -5.31
N ILE A 19 -5.34 0.75 -5.51
CA ILE A 19 -4.99 -0.66 -5.60
C ILE A 19 -5.56 -1.21 -6.90
N LEU A 20 -4.70 -1.71 -7.79
CA LEU A 20 -5.08 -2.22 -9.10
C LEU A 20 -5.09 -3.75 -9.13
N ARG A 21 -6.18 -4.35 -9.60
CA ARG A 21 -6.29 -5.80 -9.79
C ARG A 21 -6.97 -6.15 -11.11
N ARG A 22 -6.55 -7.30 -11.70
CA ARG A 22 -7.29 -7.96 -12.77
C ARG A 22 -8.43 -8.75 -12.16
N MET A 23 -9.64 -8.54 -12.66
CA MET A 23 -10.83 -9.24 -12.21
C MET A 23 -11.04 -10.57 -12.98
N PRO A 24 -11.80 -11.53 -12.42
CA PRO A 24 -12.10 -12.80 -13.07
C PRO A 24 -12.78 -12.67 -14.44
N ASP A 25 -13.52 -11.59 -14.68
CA ASP A 25 -14.18 -11.30 -15.97
C ASP A 25 -13.25 -10.62 -17.00
N GLY A 26 -11.98 -10.47 -16.66
CA GLY A 26 -10.97 -9.85 -17.53
C GLY A 26 -10.89 -8.32 -17.43
N SER A 27 -11.79 -7.65 -16.71
CA SER A 27 -11.71 -6.21 -16.48
C SER A 27 -10.60 -5.83 -15.49
N LEU A 28 -10.18 -4.57 -15.50
CA LEU A 28 -9.36 -3.99 -14.44
C LEU A 28 -10.26 -3.31 -13.41
N LEU A 29 -9.93 -3.47 -12.14
CA LEU A 29 -10.56 -2.75 -11.03
C LEU A 29 -9.48 -1.98 -10.28
N CYS A 30 -9.68 -0.67 -10.13
CA CYS A 30 -8.93 0.20 -9.24
C CYS A 30 -9.80 0.54 -8.04
N VAL A 31 -9.32 0.24 -6.84
CA VAL A 31 -9.97 0.61 -5.57
C VAL A 31 -9.15 1.71 -4.92
N SER A 32 -9.77 2.80 -4.52
CA SER A 32 -9.08 3.97 -3.98
C SER A 32 -9.89 4.64 -2.88
N GLN A 33 -9.21 5.26 -1.93
CA GLN A 33 -9.82 6.16 -0.96
C GLN A 33 -10.03 7.53 -1.62
N CYS A 34 -11.27 8.04 -1.55
CA CYS A 34 -11.65 9.33 -2.12
C CYS A 34 -12.53 10.11 -1.14
N GLY A 35 -12.76 11.38 -1.48
CA GLY A 35 -13.67 12.27 -0.76
C GLY A 35 -13.04 12.98 0.43
N ASP A 36 -13.67 14.12 0.80
CA ASP A 36 -13.15 15.10 1.73
C ASP A 36 -11.87 15.81 1.18
N VAL A 37 -11.19 16.59 1.99
CA VAL A 37 -10.04 17.41 1.54
C VAL A 37 -8.69 16.94 2.08
N TYR A 38 -8.69 16.00 3.02
CA TYR A 38 -7.48 15.41 3.59
C TYR A 38 -7.75 14.03 4.21
N GLU A 39 -6.70 13.33 4.57
CA GLU A 39 -6.70 12.06 5.28
C GLU A 39 -5.93 12.22 6.61
N PRO A 40 -6.51 11.75 7.74
CA PRO A 40 -7.84 11.17 7.89
C PRO A 40 -8.92 12.25 8.00
N ALA A 41 -10.08 12.00 7.40
CA ALA A 41 -11.26 12.87 7.53
C ALA A 41 -12.55 12.04 7.57
N PRO A 42 -13.64 12.55 8.19
CA PRO A 42 -14.89 11.81 8.31
C PRO A 42 -15.57 11.47 6.96
N GLY A 43 -15.28 12.25 5.93
CA GLY A 43 -15.83 12.07 4.58
C GLY A 43 -15.05 11.09 3.70
N ASN A 44 -13.94 10.50 4.18
CA ASN A 44 -13.18 9.54 3.39
C ASN A 44 -14.01 8.26 3.14
N ARG A 45 -14.08 7.83 1.88
CA ARG A 45 -14.80 6.64 1.41
C ARG A 45 -13.91 5.83 0.48
N VAL A 46 -14.23 4.56 0.30
CA VAL A 46 -13.54 3.68 -0.65
C VAL A 46 -14.43 3.45 -1.87
N TYR A 47 -13.95 3.93 -3.01
CA TYR A 47 -14.60 3.76 -4.30
C TYR A 47 -13.85 2.76 -5.16
N ALA A 48 -14.60 2.12 -6.05
CA ALA A 48 -14.07 1.30 -7.11
C ALA A 48 -14.26 2.01 -8.46
N PHE A 49 -13.27 1.86 -9.34
CA PHE A 49 -13.28 2.32 -10.73
C PHE A 49 -12.95 1.14 -11.63
N ARG A 50 -13.66 1.00 -12.75
CA ARG A 50 -13.53 -0.15 -13.65
C ARG A 50 -13.06 0.27 -15.02
N SER A 51 -12.23 -0.56 -15.64
CA SER A 51 -11.90 -0.50 -17.05
C SER A 51 -12.22 -1.84 -17.71
N SER A 52 -12.98 -1.81 -18.80
CA SER A 52 -13.29 -2.99 -19.62
C SER A 52 -12.45 -3.07 -20.90
N ASP A 53 -11.60 -2.08 -21.15
CA ASP A 53 -10.77 -1.90 -22.35
C ASP A 53 -9.27 -1.87 -22.03
N ASN A 54 -8.89 -2.63 -20.99
CA ASN A 54 -7.50 -2.78 -20.56
C ASN A 54 -6.82 -1.47 -20.14
N GLY A 55 -7.57 -0.56 -19.51
CA GLY A 55 -7.08 0.69 -18.94
C GLY A 55 -7.12 1.89 -19.87
N ASP A 56 -7.72 1.79 -21.07
CA ASP A 56 -7.88 2.94 -21.97
C ASP A 56 -8.92 3.94 -21.47
N SER A 57 -10.01 3.44 -20.88
CA SER A 57 -11.03 4.24 -20.23
C SER A 57 -11.43 3.67 -18.87
N TRP A 58 -11.96 4.53 -18.00
CA TRP A 58 -12.33 4.18 -16.63
C TRP A 58 -13.70 4.76 -16.27
N GLU A 59 -14.51 3.95 -15.59
CA GLU A 59 -15.85 4.32 -15.15
C GLU A 59 -15.98 4.12 -13.62
N PRO A 60 -16.73 4.97 -12.91
CA PRO A 60 -17.10 4.73 -11.51
C PRO A 60 -17.84 3.40 -11.37
N ASN A 61 -17.46 2.59 -10.38
CA ASN A 61 -18.06 1.29 -10.11
C ASN A 61 -18.72 1.22 -8.72
N GLY A 62 -18.86 2.37 -8.04
CA GLY A 62 -19.53 2.51 -6.77
C GLY A 62 -18.65 2.33 -5.54
N LEU A 63 -19.31 2.27 -4.38
CA LEU A 63 -18.66 2.10 -3.08
C LEU A 63 -18.31 0.63 -2.82
N VAL A 64 -17.14 0.40 -2.24
CA VAL A 64 -16.70 -0.92 -1.76
C VAL A 64 -17.31 -1.21 -0.38
N TYR A 65 -17.48 -0.19 0.44
CA TYR A 65 -18.12 -0.26 1.75
C TYR A 65 -19.39 0.60 1.77
N PRO A 66 -20.49 0.13 2.34
CA PRO A 66 -21.73 0.90 2.39
C PRO A 66 -21.59 2.26 3.07
N GLU A 67 -22.37 3.25 2.65
CA GLU A 67 -22.42 4.55 3.32
C GLU A 67 -22.91 4.37 4.76
N SER A 68 -22.01 4.63 5.71
CA SER A 68 -22.27 4.42 7.15
C SER A 68 -22.02 5.66 8.00
N GLY A 69 -21.58 6.76 7.38
CA GLY A 69 -21.11 7.94 8.10
C GLY A 69 -19.72 7.78 8.72
N GLU A 70 -19.09 6.59 8.61
CA GLU A 70 -17.73 6.33 9.06
C GLU A 70 -16.71 6.53 7.94
N ALA A 71 -15.51 6.94 8.29
CA ALA A 71 -14.40 6.98 7.35
C ALA A 71 -13.89 5.57 7.04
N VAL A 72 -13.52 5.34 5.79
CA VAL A 72 -13.07 4.02 5.32
C VAL A 72 -11.82 4.18 4.46
N TYR A 73 -10.90 3.23 4.63
CA TYR A 73 -9.63 3.17 3.96
C TYR A 73 -9.34 1.73 3.54
N CYS A 74 -8.97 1.51 2.27
CA CYS A 74 -8.64 0.18 1.76
C CYS A 74 -7.14 -0.05 1.83
N THR A 75 -6.74 -1.19 2.38
CA THR A 75 -5.31 -1.51 2.55
C THR A 75 -4.82 -2.54 1.54
N GLU A 76 -5.70 -3.44 1.07
CA GLU A 76 -5.40 -4.43 0.04
C GLU A 76 -6.69 -4.98 -0.60
N VAL A 77 -6.58 -5.40 -1.85
CA VAL A 77 -7.61 -6.15 -2.58
C VAL A 77 -7.00 -7.47 -3.06
N MET A 78 -7.41 -8.57 -2.46
CA MET A 78 -7.00 -9.92 -2.84
C MET A 78 -8.00 -10.52 -3.82
N VAL A 79 -7.51 -11.07 -4.94
CA VAL A 79 -8.31 -11.83 -5.91
C VAL A 79 -7.84 -13.27 -5.90
N LEU A 80 -8.70 -14.19 -5.46
CA LEU A 80 -8.36 -15.60 -5.30
C LEU A 80 -9.57 -16.50 -5.55
N ASP A 81 -9.41 -17.50 -6.44
CA ASP A 81 -10.46 -18.48 -6.77
C ASP A 81 -11.82 -17.86 -7.13
N GLY A 82 -11.79 -16.74 -7.84
CA GLY A 82 -13.00 -16.02 -8.26
C GLY A 82 -13.66 -15.18 -7.15
N VAL A 83 -13.08 -15.17 -5.96
CA VAL A 83 -13.50 -14.31 -4.84
C VAL A 83 -12.56 -13.12 -4.73
N ILE A 84 -13.13 -11.94 -4.64
CA ILE A 84 -12.41 -10.70 -4.36
C ILE A 84 -12.64 -10.35 -2.90
N SER A 85 -11.57 -10.12 -2.15
CA SER A 85 -11.62 -9.69 -0.75
C SER A 85 -10.91 -8.37 -0.58
N ALA A 86 -11.63 -7.32 -0.21
CA ALA A 86 -11.07 -6.00 0.12
C ALA A 86 -10.89 -5.90 1.64
N PHE A 87 -9.66 -5.64 2.08
CA PHE A 87 -9.30 -5.44 3.48
C PHE A 87 -9.41 -3.95 3.80
N LEU A 88 -10.34 -3.60 4.67
CA LEU A 88 -10.66 -2.22 5.00
C LEU A 88 -10.33 -1.90 6.45
N GLN A 89 -9.95 -0.65 6.68
CA GLN A 89 -9.94 -0.02 8.00
C GLN A 89 -11.12 0.94 8.08
N VAL A 90 -12.02 0.72 9.01
CA VAL A 90 -13.16 1.60 9.28
C VAL A 90 -12.87 2.36 10.56
N HIS A 91 -13.01 3.68 10.54
CA HIS A 91 -12.63 4.53 11.67
C HIS A 91 -13.48 5.82 11.75
N THR A 92 -13.26 6.62 12.76
CA THR A 92 -14.03 7.84 13.04
C THR A 92 -13.61 9.08 12.22
N GLY A 93 -12.77 8.90 11.19
CA GLY A 93 -12.15 10.00 10.45
C GLY A 93 -10.93 10.61 11.15
N ARG A 94 -10.27 9.85 12.03
CA ARG A 94 -9.18 10.33 12.88
C ARG A 94 -8.01 9.36 13.02
N PHE A 95 -8.02 8.24 12.28
CA PHE A 95 -7.15 7.08 12.51
C PHE A 95 -7.18 6.54 13.95
N LEU A 96 -8.30 6.76 14.64
CA LEU A 96 -8.56 6.26 15.98
C LEU A 96 -9.74 5.31 15.94
N ASN A 97 -9.79 4.38 16.89
CA ASN A 97 -10.86 3.38 16.97
C ASN A 97 -11.02 2.59 15.68
N MET A 98 -9.89 2.23 15.08
CA MET A 98 -9.90 1.44 13.86
C MET A 98 -10.39 0.02 14.10
N ARG A 99 -11.21 -0.45 13.19
CA ARG A 99 -11.59 -1.87 13.08
C ARG A 99 -11.34 -2.37 11.68
N CYS A 100 -10.82 -3.58 11.57
CA CYS A 100 -10.61 -4.25 10.31
C CYS A 100 -11.94 -4.89 9.85
N VAL A 101 -12.28 -4.68 8.59
CA VAL A 101 -13.45 -5.29 7.94
C VAL A 101 -13.02 -5.89 6.62
N VAL A 102 -13.58 -7.04 6.27
CA VAL A 102 -13.38 -7.65 4.95
C VAL A 102 -14.69 -7.56 4.16
N MET A 103 -14.64 -6.87 3.04
CA MET A 103 -15.72 -6.89 2.06
C MET A 103 -15.42 -7.91 0.98
N GLN A 104 -16.40 -8.72 0.58
CA GLN A 104 -16.23 -9.70 -0.48
C GLN A 104 -17.14 -9.45 -1.67
N SER A 105 -16.61 -9.75 -2.86
CA SER A 105 -17.36 -9.77 -4.12
C SER A 105 -17.13 -11.10 -4.85
N ARG A 106 -18.17 -11.59 -5.53
CA ARG A 106 -18.15 -12.78 -6.39
C ARG A 106 -18.57 -12.49 -7.83
N ASP A 107 -18.78 -11.22 -8.13
CA ASP A 107 -19.23 -10.71 -9.44
C ASP A 107 -18.22 -9.72 -10.05
N SER A 108 -16.95 -9.98 -9.82
CA SER A 108 -15.85 -9.15 -10.31
C SER A 108 -15.85 -7.71 -9.74
N GLY A 109 -16.29 -7.54 -8.49
CA GLY A 109 -16.27 -6.25 -7.79
C GLY A 109 -17.47 -5.34 -8.11
N ARG A 110 -18.56 -5.87 -8.70
CA ARG A 110 -19.77 -5.07 -8.96
C ARG A 110 -20.63 -4.89 -7.72
N THR A 111 -20.74 -5.94 -6.90
CA THR A 111 -21.41 -5.86 -5.61
C THR A 111 -20.51 -6.39 -4.49
N TRP A 112 -20.70 -5.87 -3.29
CA TRP A 112 -19.90 -6.19 -2.14
C TRP A 112 -20.78 -6.61 -0.96
N THR A 113 -20.31 -7.63 -0.23
CA THR A 113 -20.96 -8.13 1.00
C THR A 113 -19.97 -8.11 2.15
N ASP A 114 -20.43 -7.77 3.33
CA ASP A 114 -19.62 -7.79 4.55
C ASP A 114 -19.35 -9.26 4.95
N ALA A 115 -18.07 -9.61 5.02
CA ALA A 115 -17.58 -10.91 5.47
C ALA A 115 -17.12 -10.88 6.93
N GLY A 116 -17.27 -9.76 7.62
CA GLY A 116 -16.89 -9.57 9.01
C GLY A 116 -15.42 -9.16 9.20
N ALA A 117 -14.96 -9.27 10.44
CA ALA A 117 -13.56 -9.00 10.78
C ALA A 117 -12.65 -10.11 10.25
N PRO A 118 -11.41 -9.77 9.79
CA PRO A 118 -10.44 -10.79 9.42
C PRO A 118 -10.07 -11.64 10.67
N PRO A 119 -9.77 -12.94 10.48
CA PRO A 119 -9.54 -13.86 11.60
C PRO A 119 -8.16 -13.69 12.28
N PHE A 120 -7.46 -12.59 12.05
CA PHE A 120 -6.10 -12.39 12.53
C PHE A 120 -5.94 -11.11 13.36
N TYR A 121 -6.31 -9.94 12.83
CA TYR A 121 -6.20 -8.67 13.54
C TYR A 121 -7.53 -7.93 13.53
N PRO A 122 -8.12 -7.68 14.68
CA PRO A 122 -9.37 -6.93 14.75
C PRO A 122 -9.18 -5.42 14.54
N THR A 123 -7.97 -4.91 14.73
CA THR A 123 -7.67 -3.47 14.68
C THR A 123 -6.20 -3.19 14.33
N PHE A 124 -5.92 -2.01 13.78
CA PHE A 124 -4.59 -1.47 13.49
C PHE A 124 -3.65 -2.39 12.71
N CYS A 125 -4.18 -3.23 11.83
CA CYS A 125 -3.42 -4.05 10.90
C CYS A 125 -3.73 -3.67 9.45
N PHE A 126 -2.70 -3.32 8.71
CA PHE A 126 -2.79 -2.85 7.34
C PHE A 126 -2.14 -3.88 6.44
N VAL A 127 -2.94 -4.71 5.78
CA VAL A 127 -2.45 -5.65 4.76
C VAL A 127 -1.91 -4.82 3.59
N ARG A 128 -0.70 -5.10 3.13
CA ARG A 128 0.00 -4.27 2.13
C ARG A 128 0.39 -5.03 0.86
N GLY A 129 -0.12 -6.21 0.67
CA GLY A 129 0.12 -7.02 -0.51
C GLY A 129 -0.41 -8.43 -0.38
N MET A 130 -0.49 -9.12 -1.51
CA MET A 130 -0.66 -10.57 -1.59
C MET A 130 0.48 -11.14 -2.43
N VAL A 131 1.24 -12.05 -1.85
CA VAL A 131 2.39 -12.70 -2.48
C VAL A 131 2.13 -14.19 -2.61
N PRO A 132 1.76 -14.69 -3.80
CA PRO A 132 1.75 -16.12 -4.07
C PRO A 132 3.19 -16.65 -4.02
N LEU A 133 3.43 -17.69 -3.22
CA LEU A 133 4.73 -18.33 -3.11
C LEU A 133 4.85 -19.49 -4.10
N LYS A 134 6.08 -19.83 -4.50
CA LYS A 134 6.36 -20.93 -5.44
C LYS A 134 5.86 -22.29 -4.97
N ASN A 135 5.69 -22.49 -3.67
CA ASN A 135 5.15 -23.72 -3.06
C ASN A 135 3.60 -23.76 -3.01
N GLY A 136 2.92 -22.75 -3.57
CA GLY A 136 1.46 -22.64 -3.61
C GLY A 136 0.82 -22.00 -2.37
N GLU A 137 1.62 -21.62 -1.39
CA GLU A 137 1.16 -20.87 -0.22
C GLU A 137 0.99 -19.39 -0.54
N ILE A 138 0.26 -18.67 0.31
CA ILE A 138 0.00 -17.22 0.16
C ILE A 138 0.53 -16.50 1.39
N LEU A 139 1.26 -15.42 1.15
CA LEU A 139 1.75 -14.54 2.18
C LEU A 139 1.14 -13.14 2.01
N LEU A 140 0.57 -12.58 3.08
CA LEU A 140 0.10 -11.20 3.15
C LEU A 140 1.04 -10.42 4.08
N PRO A 141 1.91 -9.56 3.56
CA PRO A 141 2.70 -8.66 4.40
C PRO A 141 1.79 -7.60 5.02
N CYS A 142 1.98 -7.32 6.30
CA CYS A 142 1.17 -6.40 7.06
C CYS A 142 2.03 -5.39 7.80
N MET A 143 1.64 -4.14 7.77
CA MET A 143 2.06 -3.16 8.75
C MET A 143 1.12 -3.25 9.93
N HIS A 144 1.65 -3.36 11.14
CA HIS A 144 0.86 -3.52 12.35
C HIS A 144 1.38 -2.61 13.46
N PHE A 145 0.46 -1.87 14.06
CA PHE A 145 0.75 -1.13 15.28
C PHE A 145 0.27 -1.92 16.50
N PRO A 146 1.13 -2.13 17.51
CA PRO A 146 0.80 -2.90 18.70
C PRO A 146 -0.03 -2.05 19.68
N VAL A 147 -1.26 -1.70 19.27
CA VAL A 147 -2.19 -0.91 20.07
C VAL A 147 -3.24 -1.85 20.65
N SER A 148 -3.25 -1.99 21.98
CA SER A 148 -4.28 -2.73 22.70
C SER A 148 -5.61 -1.96 22.72
N GLU A 149 -6.70 -2.63 23.08
CA GLU A 149 -8.01 -1.97 23.25
C GLU A 149 -7.95 -0.89 24.35
N GLU A 150 -7.22 -1.13 25.43
CA GLU A 150 -7.02 -0.18 26.51
C GLU A 150 -6.24 1.06 26.04
N GLU A 151 -5.15 0.85 25.30
CA GLU A 151 -4.38 1.96 24.69
C GLU A 151 -5.20 2.75 23.69
N ASN A 152 -5.99 2.08 22.85
CA ASN A 152 -6.90 2.74 21.92
C ASN A 152 -7.92 3.61 22.66
N ALA A 153 -8.52 3.10 23.73
CA ALA A 153 -9.44 3.86 24.59
C ALA A 153 -8.75 5.09 25.23
N ARG A 154 -7.50 4.91 25.70
CA ARG A 154 -6.69 6.01 26.25
C ARG A 154 -6.38 7.08 25.19
N LEU A 155 -6.02 6.68 23.97
CA LEU A 155 -5.75 7.61 22.86
C LEU A 155 -7.00 8.37 22.44
N LEU A 156 -8.16 7.70 22.40
CA LEU A 156 -9.45 8.34 22.17
C LEU A 156 -9.76 9.40 23.21
N LEU A 157 -9.54 9.09 24.48
CA LEU A 157 -9.74 10.03 25.57
C LEU A 157 -8.78 11.23 25.48
N ALA A 158 -7.50 10.98 25.20
CA ALA A 158 -6.49 12.03 25.04
C ALA A 158 -6.77 12.96 23.84
N SER A 159 -7.47 12.47 22.82
CA SER A 159 -7.86 13.27 21.65
C SER A 159 -9.22 13.96 21.81
N ARG A 160 -9.91 13.74 22.94
CA ARG A 160 -11.23 14.32 23.22
C ARG A 160 -11.17 15.85 23.24
N GLY A 161 -12.09 16.50 22.53
CA GLY A 161 -12.13 17.96 22.43
C GLY A 161 -11.15 18.57 21.40
N ILE A 162 -10.34 17.76 20.75
CA ILE A 162 -9.53 18.18 19.62
C ILE A 162 -10.39 18.00 18.35
N GLU A 163 -10.83 19.10 17.74
CA GLU A 163 -11.69 19.04 16.54
C GLU A 163 -10.88 18.80 15.26
N ASP A 164 -9.65 19.34 15.19
CA ASP A 164 -8.77 19.16 14.05
C ASP A 164 -8.24 17.72 13.94
N PRO A 165 -8.61 16.94 12.90
CA PRO A 165 -8.16 15.56 12.73
C PRO A 165 -6.65 15.39 12.68
N ARG A 166 -5.90 16.38 12.18
CA ARG A 166 -4.44 16.34 12.13
C ARG A 166 -3.83 16.40 13.53
N ARG A 167 -4.41 17.22 14.42
CA ARG A 167 -3.98 17.28 15.83
C ARG A 167 -4.32 15.99 16.57
N GLN A 168 -5.46 15.38 16.26
CA GLN A 168 -5.82 14.09 16.83
C GLN A 168 -4.88 12.98 16.36
N LYS A 169 -4.54 12.96 15.06
CA LYS A 169 -3.53 12.07 14.51
C LYS A 169 -2.18 12.27 15.21
N ALA A 170 -1.78 13.50 15.47
CA ALA A 170 -0.54 13.81 16.16
C ALA A 170 -0.51 13.24 17.61
N VAL A 171 -1.65 13.22 18.31
CA VAL A 171 -1.75 12.56 19.62
C VAL A 171 -1.51 11.06 19.50
N TRP A 172 -2.09 10.43 18.49
CA TRP A 172 -1.89 9.00 18.23
C TRP A 172 -0.43 8.70 17.85
N ASP A 173 0.14 9.43 16.90
CA ASP A 173 1.52 9.27 16.44
C ASP A 173 2.53 9.45 17.61
N ALA A 174 2.28 10.37 18.55
CA ALA A 174 3.16 10.62 19.68
C ALA A 174 3.18 9.48 20.71
N ASN A 175 2.21 8.58 20.69
CA ASN A 175 2.07 7.49 21.65
C ASN A 175 2.45 6.10 21.08
N ILE A 176 2.81 6.02 19.79
CA ILE A 176 3.27 4.79 19.15
C ILE A 176 4.80 4.85 19.07
N ASP A 177 5.49 3.87 19.60
CA ASP A 177 6.95 3.83 19.68
C ASP A 177 7.61 2.89 18.66
N HIS A 178 6.87 1.95 18.11
CA HIS A 178 7.35 1.05 17.06
C HIS A 178 6.21 0.62 16.14
N VAL A 179 6.60 0.11 14.96
CA VAL A 179 5.72 -0.52 13.98
C VAL A 179 6.26 -1.88 13.60
N GLY A 180 5.41 -2.90 13.64
CA GLY A 180 5.73 -4.26 13.21
C GLY A 180 5.38 -4.48 11.74
N ASN A 181 6.13 -5.35 11.07
CA ASN A 181 5.89 -5.75 9.69
C ASN A 181 5.64 -7.25 9.66
N ASP A 182 4.55 -7.65 10.27
CA ASP A 182 4.16 -9.04 10.38
C ASP A 182 3.75 -9.61 9.02
N VAL A 183 3.69 -10.94 8.96
CA VAL A 183 3.17 -11.64 7.79
C VAL A 183 2.05 -12.57 8.22
N LEU A 184 1.00 -12.60 7.41
CA LEU A 184 -0.09 -13.53 7.50
C LEU A 184 0.09 -14.58 6.42
N PHE A 185 0.03 -15.82 6.80
CA PHE A 185 0.38 -16.94 5.98
C PHE A 185 -0.81 -17.89 5.82
N SER A 186 -1.10 -18.30 4.59
CA SER A 186 -2.16 -19.24 4.28
C SER A 186 -1.62 -20.42 3.46
N ALA A 187 -1.84 -21.64 3.96
CA ALA A 187 -1.55 -22.88 3.25
C ALA A 187 -2.79 -23.48 2.54
N ASP A 188 -3.96 -22.88 2.73
CA ASP A 188 -5.26 -23.38 2.28
C ASP A 188 -5.99 -22.41 1.34
N ARG A 189 -5.20 -21.64 0.57
CA ARG A 189 -5.71 -20.68 -0.42
C ARG A 189 -6.59 -19.58 0.20
N GLY A 190 -6.11 -18.99 1.30
CA GLY A 190 -6.74 -17.82 1.92
C GLY A 190 -7.96 -18.11 2.78
N LYS A 191 -8.25 -19.39 3.11
CA LYS A 191 -9.36 -19.74 4.01
C LYS A 191 -9.00 -19.52 5.48
N THR A 192 -7.76 -19.86 5.84
CA THR A 192 -7.23 -19.58 7.17
C THR A 192 -5.86 -18.90 7.06
N PHE A 193 -5.52 -18.14 8.09
CA PHE A 193 -4.25 -17.44 8.16
C PHE A 193 -3.56 -17.70 9.49
N GLN A 194 -2.25 -17.93 9.43
CA GLN A 194 -1.36 -17.98 10.57
C GLN A 194 -0.47 -16.74 10.56
N ARG A 195 -0.33 -16.07 11.70
CA ARG A 195 0.53 -14.90 11.85
C ARG A 195 1.94 -15.32 12.23
N PHE A 196 2.94 -14.72 11.59
CA PHE A 196 4.34 -14.72 12.01
C PHE A 196 4.84 -13.29 12.19
N ALA A 197 5.64 -13.08 13.24
CA ALA A 197 6.26 -11.78 13.47
C ALA A 197 7.35 -11.53 12.42
N GLY A 198 7.29 -10.36 11.80
CA GLY A 198 8.32 -9.85 10.91
C GLY A 198 9.21 -8.81 11.60
N PRO A 199 10.07 -8.12 10.84
CA PRO A 199 10.92 -7.08 11.39
C PRO A 199 10.08 -5.92 11.91
N TRP A 200 10.47 -5.37 13.04
CA TRP A 200 9.89 -4.15 13.59
C TRP A 200 10.83 -2.96 13.42
N ILE A 201 10.28 -1.76 13.35
CA ILE A 201 11.01 -0.50 13.21
C ILE A 201 10.75 0.34 14.46
N ALA A 202 11.81 0.76 15.14
CA ALA A 202 11.74 1.67 16.27
C ALA A 202 11.53 3.10 15.76
N ILE A 203 10.35 3.68 16.01
CA ILE A 203 9.98 4.96 15.40
C ILE A 203 10.96 6.07 15.80
N LYS A 204 11.22 6.26 17.09
CA LYS A 204 12.12 7.33 17.56
C LYS A 204 13.59 7.07 17.28
N GLY A 205 14.02 5.80 17.37
CA GLY A 205 15.41 5.41 17.13
C GLY A 205 15.80 5.43 15.66
N ASP A 206 14.98 4.84 14.81
CA ASP A 206 15.34 4.56 13.43
C ASP A 206 14.98 5.70 12.47
N THR A 207 13.95 6.48 12.79
CA THR A 207 13.47 7.55 11.91
C THR A 207 13.91 8.95 12.33
N GLY A 208 14.25 9.15 13.60
CA GLY A 208 14.50 10.47 14.18
C GLY A 208 13.25 11.36 14.22
N ARG A 209 12.06 10.79 13.97
CA ARG A 209 10.76 11.48 13.96
C ARG A 209 9.85 10.93 15.06
N GLY A 210 8.71 11.55 15.27
CA GLY A 210 7.73 11.12 16.28
C GLY A 210 6.84 9.96 15.83
N TRP A 211 6.88 9.58 14.54
CA TRP A 211 6.10 8.48 13.97
C TRP A 211 6.75 7.94 12.70
N ALA A 212 6.36 6.74 12.29
CA ALA A 212 6.78 6.13 11.02
C ALA A 212 5.68 5.24 10.46
N TRP A 213 5.67 5.15 9.13
CA TRP A 213 4.96 4.15 8.36
C TRP A 213 5.99 3.23 7.71
N SER A 214 5.81 1.92 7.80
CA SER A 214 6.79 0.95 7.28
C SER A 214 6.31 0.20 6.04
N GLU A 215 5.09 0.29 5.68
CA GLU A 215 4.40 -0.19 4.46
C GLU A 215 5.24 -1.19 3.63
N PRO A 216 5.24 -2.48 4.03
CA PRO A 216 6.11 -3.49 3.44
C PRO A 216 5.66 -3.87 2.02
N THR A 217 6.63 -4.20 1.17
CA THR A 217 6.43 -4.95 -0.08
C THR A 217 7.36 -6.14 -0.11
N VAL A 218 6.89 -7.31 -0.59
CA VAL A 218 7.64 -8.56 -0.55
C VAL A 218 7.73 -9.18 -1.93
N ALA A 219 8.88 -9.75 -2.25
CA ALA A 219 9.08 -10.59 -3.43
C ALA A 219 9.83 -11.87 -3.05
N GLN A 220 9.56 -12.97 -3.77
CA GLN A 220 10.32 -14.20 -3.66
C GLN A 220 11.40 -14.28 -4.73
N LEU A 221 12.65 -14.48 -4.31
CA LEU A 221 13.82 -14.62 -5.16
C LEU A 221 13.88 -15.98 -5.88
N SER A 222 14.88 -16.15 -6.76
CA SER A 222 15.05 -17.39 -7.54
C SER A 222 15.31 -18.61 -6.64
N ASP A 223 16.07 -18.43 -5.57
CA ASP A 223 16.42 -19.47 -4.58
C ASP A 223 15.34 -19.74 -3.53
N GLY A 224 14.20 -19.04 -3.60
CA GLY A 224 13.10 -19.16 -2.64
C GLY A 224 13.17 -18.18 -1.47
N THR A 225 14.27 -17.47 -1.27
CA THR A 225 14.39 -16.44 -0.24
C THR A 225 13.33 -15.36 -0.46
N LEU A 226 12.66 -14.92 0.59
CA LEU A 226 11.78 -13.75 0.55
C LEU A 226 12.57 -12.49 0.91
N VAL A 227 12.38 -11.45 0.15
CA VAL A 227 12.88 -10.10 0.45
C VAL A 227 11.71 -9.20 0.75
N MET A 228 11.78 -8.51 1.89
CA MET A 228 10.87 -7.45 2.27
C MET A 228 11.59 -6.12 2.17
N LEU A 229 11.06 -5.19 1.37
CA LEU A 229 11.47 -3.79 1.40
C LEU A 229 10.48 -2.99 2.23
N LEU A 230 11.00 -2.09 3.05
CA LEU A 230 10.28 -1.29 4.00
C LEU A 230 10.50 0.20 3.74
N ARG A 231 9.41 0.97 3.72
CA ARG A 231 9.46 2.41 3.87
C ARG A 231 9.84 2.74 5.32
N VAL A 232 10.84 3.59 5.53
CA VAL A 232 11.18 4.08 6.87
C VAL A 232 11.31 5.60 6.81
N ASP A 233 10.29 6.28 7.29
CA ASP A 233 10.21 7.74 7.22
C ASP A 233 11.40 8.41 7.91
N GLY A 234 11.97 9.41 7.24
CA GLY A 234 13.12 10.15 7.76
C GLY A 234 14.48 9.48 7.55
N SER A 235 14.52 8.21 7.17
CA SER A 235 15.78 7.49 6.95
C SER A 235 16.48 7.83 5.62
N GLY A 236 15.74 8.34 4.64
CA GLY A 236 16.25 8.69 3.30
C GLY A 236 16.45 7.49 2.37
N CYS A 237 16.20 6.27 2.82
CA CYS A 237 16.35 5.05 2.02
C CYS A 237 15.30 4.00 2.40
N LEU A 238 15.13 2.99 1.53
CA LEU A 238 14.41 1.77 1.89
C LEU A 238 15.25 0.91 2.83
N TRP A 239 14.58 0.13 3.67
CA TRP A 239 15.20 -0.89 4.50
C TRP A 239 14.83 -2.27 3.96
N ARG A 240 15.69 -3.27 4.24
CA ARG A 240 15.56 -4.64 3.75
C ARG A 240 15.64 -5.64 4.88
N SER A 241 14.75 -6.64 4.84
CA SER A 241 14.78 -7.84 5.66
C SER A 241 14.58 -9.07 4.78
N GLU A 242 15.08 -10.22 5.22
CA GLU A 242 15.02 -11.47 4.45
C GLU A 242 14.47 -12.62 5.29
N SER A 243 13.79 -13.55 4.61
CA SER A 243 13.34 -14.82 5.17
C SER A 243 13.75 -15.98 4.27
N LYS A 244 14.28 -17.06 4.87
CA LYS A 244 14.68 -18.29 4.18
C LYS A 244 13.76 -19.47 4.48
N ASP A 245 12.67 -19.24 5.18
CA ASP A 245 11.72 -20.26 5.64
C ASP A 245 10.27 -19.90 5.23
N ASN A 246 10.12 -19.30 4.06
CA ASN A 246 8.85 -18.84 3.51
C ASN A 246 8.10 -17.84 4.41
N GLY A 247 8.81 -16.95 5.07
CA GLY A 247 8.23 -15.86 5.85
C GLY A 247 7.92 -16.19 7.30
N ARG A 248 8.35 -17.34 7.81
CA ARG A 248 8.12 -17.72 9.22
C ARG A 248 9.06 -17.03 10.19
N THR A 249 10.29 -16.75 9.74
CA THR A 249 11.26 -15.92 10.46
C THR A 249 11.91 -14.92 9.51
N TRP A 250 12.30 -13.77 10.05
CA TRP A 250 12.87 -12.67 9.30
C TRP A 250 14.15 -12.16 9.97
N THR A 251 15.10 -11.72 9.17
CA THR A 251 16.26 -11.01 9.69
C THR A 251 15.86 -9.66 10.23
N GLU A 252 16.71 -9.07 11.07
CA GLU A 252 16.60 -7.64 11.39
C GLU A 252 16.60 -6.80 10.12
N ALA A 253 15.78 -5.76 10.08
CA ALA A 253 15.74 -4.86 8.94
C ALA A 253 16.98 -3.95 8.93
N VAL A 254 17.63 -3.83 7.78
CA VAL A 254 18.83 -3.02 7.59
C VAL A 254 18.64 -2.00 6.47
N ARG A 255 19.34 -0.87 6.57
CA ARG A 255 19.34 0.17 5.54
C ARG A 255 19.89 -0.36 4.23
N THR A 256 19.29 0.07 3.12
CA THR A 256 19.80 -0.17 1.76
C THR A 256 20.39 1.12 1.17
N ASP A 257 20.98 0.99 0.00
CA ASP A 257 21.40 2.12 -0.86
C ASP A 257 20.29 2.63 -1.79
N ILE A 258 19.06 2.11 -1.66
CA ILE A 258 17.92 2.52 -2.49
C ILE A 258 17.31 3.80 -1.89
N PRO A 259 17.46 4.97 -2.54
CA PRO A 259 16.92 6.21 -2.02
C PRO A 259 15.41 6.17 -1.91
N ASN A 260 14.87 6.71 -0.81
CA ASN A 260 13.42 6.80 -0.59
C ASN A 260 13.07 7.98 0.33
N PRO A 261 12.16 8.89 -0.08
CA PRO A 261 11.77 10.05 0.72
C PRO A 261 10.70 9.75 1.77
N GLY A 262 10.51 8.49 2.15
CA GLY A 262 9.39 8.06 2.98
C GLY A 262 8.13 7.83 2.13
N ASN A 263 8.26 7.02 1.08
CA ASN A 263 7.17 6.65 0.18
C ASN A 263 7.03 5.12 0.08
N LYS A 264 5.79 4.62 -0.02
CA LYS A 264 5.53 3.19 -0.21
C LYS A 264 6.16 2.71 -1.54
N PRO A 265 7.03 1.69 -1.54
CA PRO A 265 7.53 1.07 -2.75
C PRO A 265 6.58 -0.06 -3.19
N LYS A 266 6.71 -0.49 -4.46
CA LYS A 266 6.06 -1.70 -4.97
C LYS A 266 7.05 -2.60 -5.68
N LEU A 267 7.20 -3.83 -5.20
CA LEU A 267 7.89 -4.91 -5.90
C LEU A 267 6.92 -5.68 -6.78
N ILE A 268 7.32 -5.96 -8.01
CA ILE A 268 6.55 -6.76 -8.97
C ILE A 268 7.46 -7.83 -9.55
N PRO A 269 7.33 -9.09 -9.09
CA PRO A 269 8.08 -10.20 -9.69
C PRO A 269 7.53 -10.52 -11.09
N MET A 270 8.44 -10.88 -12.01
CA MET A 270 8.13 -11.28 -13.37
C MET A 270 8.41 -12.78 -13.58
N PRO A 271 7.72 -13.46 -14.51
CA PRO A 271 7.86 -14.90 -14.74
C PRO A 271 9.27 -15.34 -15.17
N ASP A 272 10.06 -14.45 -15.75
CA ASP A 272 11.44 -14.70 -16.18
C ASP A 272 12.47 -14.56 -15.05
N GLY A 273 12.03 -14.31 -13.83
CA GLY A 273 12.87 -14.16 -12.64
C GLY A 273 13.31 -12.74 -12.35
N ARG A 274 13.07 -11.78 -13.25
CA ARG A 274 13.31 -10.37 -12.97
C ARG A 274 12.33 -9.84 -11.93
N ILE A 275 12.76 -8.82 -11.19
CA ILE A 275 11.93 -8.13 -10.21
C ILE A 275 11.99 -6.63 -10.50
N ALA A 276 10.80 -6.04 -10.70
CA ALA A 276 10.66 -4.61 -10.85
C ALA A 276 10.38 -3.94 -9.50
N LEU A 277 10.95 -2.77 -9.30
CA LEU A 277 10.70 -1.86 -8.19
C LEU A 277 10.13 -0.55 -8.73
N ILE A 278 8.89 -0.25 -8.39
CA ILE A 278 8.28 1.06 -8.65
C ILE A 278 8.42 1.89 -7.39
N HIS A 279 9.08 3.02 -7.52
CA HIS A 279 9.32 3.93 -6.38
C HIS A 279 9.64 5.35 -6.85
N THR A 280 9.81 6.25 -5.88
CA THR A 280 10.27 7.62 -6.13
C THR A 280 11.60 7.81 -5.40
N PRO A 281 12.76 7.77 -6.10
CA PRO A 281 14.04 8.02 -5.48
C PRO A 281 14.17 9.50 -5.05
N VAL A 282 14.89 9.76 -3.96
CA VAL A 282 15.29 11.12 -3.60
C VAL A 282 16.28 11.62 -4.64
N ILE A 283 15.98 12.77 -5.25
CA ILE A 283 16.94 13.48 -6.09
C ILE A 283 17.63 14.55 -5.23
N GLU A 284 18.92 14.40 -5.00
CA GLU A 284 19.73 15.48 -4.51
C GLU A 284 19.70 16.62 -5.53
N ASN A 285 19.29 17.80 -5.10
CA ASN A 285 19.16 19.03 -5.94
C ASN A 285 18.00 19.03 -6.97
N GLY A 286 17.07 18.08 -6.91
CA GLY A 286 15.82 18.19 -7.69
C GLY A 286 14.92 19.33 -7.20
N PRO A 287 14.01 19.85 -8.03
CA PRO A 287 13.08 20.89 -7.60
C PRO A 287 12.26 20.34 -6.42
N ARG A 288 12.38 20.99 -5.26
CA ARG A 288 11.50 20.73 -4.11
C ARG A 288 10.15 21.37 -4.43
N LEU A 289 9.27 20.58 -5.02
CA LEU A 289 7.88 21.00 -5.16
C LEU A 289 7.27 21.05 -3.77
N ARG A 290 6.71 22.18 -3.42
CA ARG A 290 5.88 22.22 -2.23
C ARG A 290 4.69 21.29 -2.50
N PRO A 291 4.41 20.31 -1.64
CA PRO A 291 3.20 19.52 -1.75
C PRO A 291 2.00 20.47 -1.77
N ALA A 292 0.90 20.01 -2.36
CA ALA A 292 -0.37 20.73 -2.27
C ALA A 292 -0.59 21.18 -0.81
N PRO A 293 -1.11 22.39 -0.57
CA PRO A 293 -1.14 22.97 0.79
C PRO A 293 -1.80 22.10 1.85
N LEU A 294 -2.54 21.09 1.43
CA LEU A 294 -3.30 20.19 2.28
C LEU A 294 -2.58 18.85 2.62
N SER A 295 -1.52 18.48 1.91
CA SER A 295 -0.92 17.15 2.08
C SER A 295 0.20 17.09 3.12
N GLY A 296 0.91 18.17 3.38
CA GLY A 296 2.09 18.19 4.26
C GLY A 296 3.22 17.24 3.85
N LEU A 297 3.12 16.62 2.67
CA LEU A 297 4.07 15.64 2.15
C LEU A 297 5.20 16.34 1.40
N GLU A 298 6.41 15.83 1.57
CA GLU A 298 7.55 16.23 0.74
C GLU A 298 7.30 15.81 -0.72
N ALA A 299 7.87 16.53 -1.67
CA ALA A 299 7.79 16.15 -3.07
C ALA A 299 8.39 14.76 -3.27
N ARG A 300 7.65 13.87 -3.93
CA ARG A 300 8.03 12.50 -4.25
C ARG A 300 8.14 12.38 -5.77
N TYR A 301 9.33 12.65 -6.28
CA TYR A 301 9.60 12.87 -7.70
C TYR A 301 11.06 12.51 -8.02
N PRO A 302 11.38 12.00 -9.23
CA PRO A 302 10.48 11.49 -10.26
C PRO A 302 9.90 10.11 -9.91
N LEU A 303 8.89 9.66 -10.66
CA LEU A 303 8.45 8.27 -10.64
C LEU A 303 9.41 7.41 -11.45
N SER A 304 9.92 6.37 -10.83
CA SER A 304 10.92 5.49 -11.43
C SER A 304 10.52 4.02 -11.37
N LEU A 305 10.91 3.31 -12.42
CA LEU A 305 10.84 1.86 -12.54
C LEU A 305 12.26 1.31 -12.65
N TRP A 306 12.69 0.57 -11.63
CA TRP A 306 14.00 -0.09 -11.60
C TRP A 306 13.81 -1.59 -11.72
N VAL A 307 14.68 -2.26 -12.50
CA VAL A 307 14.59 -3.70 -12.71
C VAL A 307 15.88 -4.39 -12.28
N SER A 308 15.72 -5.43 -11.50
CA SER A 308 16.79 -6.35 -11.11
C SER A 308 16.66 -7.66 -11.89
N ASP A 309 17.79 -8.18 -12.39
CA ASP A 309 17.96 -9.48 -13.05
C ASP A 309 18.88 -10.42 -12.26
N ASP A 310 19.22 -10.05 -11.02
CA ASP A 310 20.23 -10.71 -10.20
C ASP A 310 19.77 -10.91 -8.73
N ASP A 311 18.48 -11.24 -8.54
CA ASP A 311 17.89 -11.48 -7.21
C ASP A 311 18.01 -10.25 -6.27
N MET A 312 17.72 -9.07 -6.79
CA MET A 312 17.74 -7.80 -6.05
C MET A 312 19.11 -7.48 -5.39
N ARG A 313 20.23 -7.98 -5.97
CA ARG A 313 21.57 -7.57 -5.57
C ARG A 313 21.93 -6.23 -6.19
N SER A 314 21.43 -5.97 -7.39
CA SER A 314 21.55 -4.68 -8.07
C SER A 314 20.32 -4.36 -8.93
N PHE A 315 20.17 -3.08 -9.28
CA PHE A 315 19.21 -2.59 -10.24
C PHE A 315 19.98 -1.91 -11.37
N LYS A 316 20.22 -2.62 -12.48
CA LYS A 316 20.98 -2.12 -13.63
C LYS A 316 20.11 -1.31 -14.60
N ASP A 317 18.86 -1.70 -14.78
CA ASP A 317 17.89 -0.97 -15.59
C ASP A 317 17.10 -0.01 -14.67
N ARG A 318 17.38 1.28 -14.79
CA ARG A 318 16.77 2.35 -13.98
C ARG A 318 16.14 3.37 -14.90
N ARG A 319 14.81 3.34 -14.96
CA ARG A 319 14.02 4.20 -15.86
C ARG A 319 13.27 5.23 -15.05
N VAL A 320 13.32 6.48 -15.49
CA VAL A 320 12.32 7.50 -15.12
C VAL A 320 11.13 7.31 -16.03
N ILE A 321 9.96 7.02 -15.48
CA ILE A 321 8.73 6.74 -16.26
C ILE A 321 7.74 7.89 -16.23
N ALA A 322 7.87 8.79 -15.25
CA ALA A 322 7.20 10.09 -15.26
C ALA A 322 8.07 11.12 -14.55
N ASP A 323 8.32 12.24 -15.22
CA ASP A 323 9.16 13.35 -14.76
C ASP A 323 8.43 14.70 -14.74
N PHE A 324 7.12 14.71 -14.98
CA PHE A 324 6.33 15.93 -14.78
C PHE A 324 6.14 16.21 -13.28
N PRO A 325 6.18 17.48 -12.88
CA PRO A 325 6.19 17.87 -11.47
C PRO A 325 4.97 17.36 -10.69
N GLY A 326 5.21 16.68 -9.56
CA GLY A 326 4.15 16.17 -8.71
C GLY A 326 4.69 15.39 -7.51
N SER A 327 3.80 14.98 -6.62
CA SER A 327 4.07 14.04 -5.54
C SER A 327 3.44 12.70 -5.88
N TYR A 328 4.23 11.76 -6.39
CA TYR A 328 3.81 10.40 -6.75
C TYR A 328 3.87 9.50 -5.54
N CYS A 329 2.74 8.88 -5.20
CA CYS A 329 2.63 8.06 -4.01
C CYS A 329 1.84 6.77 -4.28
N TYR A 330 2.13 5.74 -3.49
CA TYR A 330 1.35 4.51 -3.42
C TYR A 330 1.17 3.79 -4.76
N PRO A 331 2.26 3.44 -5.47
CA PRO A 331 2.15 2.58 -6.64
C PRO A 331 1.61 1.21 -6.24
N ASP A 332 0.65 0.69 -6.99
CA ASP A 332 0.17 -0.68 -6.86
C ASP A 332 -0.24 -1.26 -8.21
N GLY A 333 0.17 -2.50 -8.47
CA GLY A 333 -0.08 -3.16 -9.75
C GLY A 333 0.58 -4.53 -9.85
N PHE A 334 0.68 -5.04 -11.06
CA PHE A 334 1.14 -6.40 -11.37
C PHE A 334 1.76 -6.47 -12.77
N PHE A 335 2.45 -7.58 -13.05
CA PHE A 335 2.95 -7.93 -14.37
C PHE A 335 1.99 -8.87 -15.10
N GLU A 336 1.71 -8.59 -16.36
CA GLU A 336 0.86 -9.40 -17.23
C GLU A 336 1.27 -9.23 -18.69
N ASN A 337 1.41 -10.36 -19.43
CA ASN A 337 1.62 -10.38 -20.90
C ASN A 337 2.74 -9.46 -21.42
N GLY A 338 3.86 -9.35 -20.72
CA GLY A 338 4.98 -8.49 -21.10
C GLY A 338 4.85 -7.04 -20.66
N HIS A 339 3.84 -6.71 -19.86
CA HIS A 339 3.57 -5.36 -19.37
C HIS A 339 3.53 -5.30 -17.85
N ILE A 340 3.99 -4.21 -17.28
CA ILE A 340 3.69 -3.82 -15.91
C ILE A 340 2.53 -2.83 -15.95
N LEU A 341 1.40 -3.25 -15.39
CA LEU A 341 0.19 -2.44 -15.22
C LEU A 341 0.10 -1.99 -13.76
N PHE A 342 0.00 -0.70 -13.54
CA PHE A 342 -0.13 -0.19 -12.17
C PHE A 342 -0.89 1.14 -12.11
N THR A 343 -1.42 1.44 -10.94
CA THR A 343 -2.00 2.74 -10.60
C THR A 343 -1.15 3.44 -9.56
N ILE A 344 -1.20 4.76 -9.53
CA ILE A 344 -0.49 5.61 -8.58
C ILE A 344 -1.29 6.89 -8.34
N GLU A 345 -1.22 7.41 -7.14
CA GLU A 345 -1.75 8.76 -6.86
C GLU A 345 -0.72 9.83 -7.21
N ILE A 346 -1.20 10.97 -7.67
CA ILE A 346 -0.40 12.19 -7.80
C ILE A 346 -1.05 13.34 -7.02
N ASN A 347 -0.25 14.01 -6.19
CA ASN A 347 -0.66 15.16 -5.37
C ASN A 347 -1.85 14.86 -4.43
N ARG A 348 -2.21 13.60 -4.24
CA ARG A 348 -3.39 13.12 -3.50
C ARG A 348 -4.74 13.58 -4.10
N HIS A 349 -4.76 13.93 -5.38
CA HIS A 349 -5.95 14.40 -6.10
C HIS A 349 -6.30 13.53 -7.29
N GLU A 350 -5.29 13.00 -7.98
CA GLU A 350 -5.46 12.25 -9.21
C GLU A 350 -4.95 10.82 -9.04
N ILE A 351 -5.69 9.86 -9.57
CA ILE A 351 -5.25 8.49 -9.76
C ILE A 351 -4.91 8.31 -11.23
N LEU A 352 -3.66 7.96 -11.52
CA LEU A 352 -3.18 7.65 -12.85
C LEU A 352 -2.94 6.16 -13.01
N PHE A 353 -3.32 5.62 -14.16
CA PHE A 353 -2.98 4.29 -14.62
C PHE A 353 -1.78 4.36 -15.56
N PHE A 354 -0.85 3.45 -15.38
CA PHE A 354 0.34 3.26 -16.20
C PHE A 354 0.37 1.87 -16.80
N ASP A 355 0.78 1.79 -18.08
CA ASP A 355 1.08 0.57 -18.79
C ASP A 355 2.50 0.69 -19.37
N CYS A 356 3.41 -0.10 -18.83
CA CYS A 356 4.82 -0.11 -19.19
C CYS A 356 5.18 -1.43 -19.85
N GLU A 357 5.57 -1.40 -21.13
CA GLU A 357 6.13 -2.56 -21.84
C GLU A 357 7.52 -2.91 -21.27
N MET A 358 7.82 -4.24 -21.08
CA MET A 358 8.99 -4.75 -20.36
C MET A 358 9.94 -5.59 -21.23
#